data_8feeaef15479ddfc1eacb52720a2e5e6
#
_entry.id   8feeaef15479ddfc1eacb52720a2e5e6
#
_cell.length_a   1.000
_cell.length_b   1.000
_cell.length_c   1.000
_cell.angle_alpha   90.00
_cell.angle_beta   90.00
_cell.angle_gamma   90.00
#
_symmetry.space_group_name_H-M   'P 1'
#
loop_
_entity.id
_entity.type
_entity.pdbx_description
1 polymer ?
#
loop_
_entity_poly.entity_id
_entity_poly.type
_entity_poly.pdbx_seq_one_letter_code
_entity_poly.pdbx_strand_id
1 'polypeptide(L)' 'MPTRVWTPNVGGARHTVVVRWEPSTFAGELVVEGAVIQTWGGRMAGPDIKFELAGHPASIRKTPTGFDLFVDREKVRYQ' A
#
# COMPACT_ATOMS: atom_id res chain seq x y z
N MET A 1 13.25 -2.75 8.88
CA MET A 1 12.24 -3.17 7.91
C MET A 1 11.86 -1.97 7.04
N PRO A 2 12.02 -2.04 5.74
CA PRO A 2 11.64 -0.94 4.86
C PRO A 2 10.18 -0.57 5.03
N THR A 3 9.90 0.71 4.93
CA THR A 3 8.56 1.24 5.12
C THR A 3 8.33 2.36 4.11
N ARG A 4 7.15 2.38 3.52
CA ARG A 4 6.76 3.47 2.64
C ARG A 4 5.42 4.02 3.11
N VAL A 5 5.32 5.34 3.14
CA VAL A 5 4.14 6.04 3.67
C VAL A 5 3.56 6.94 2.59
N TRP A 6 2.27 6.89 2.44
CA TRP A 6 1.52 7.80 1.56
C TRP A 6 0.44 8.50 2.38
N THR A 7 0.16 9.73 2.02
CA THR A 7 -0.91 10.50 2.67
C THR A 7 -1.85 11.13 1.64
N PRO A 8 -2.55 10.30 0.86
CA PRO A 8 -3.42 10.82 -0.18
C PRO A 8 -4.65 11.51 0.40
N ASN A 9 -5.14 12.52 -0.33
CA ASN A 9 -6.45 13.11 -0.06
C ASN A 9 -7.48 12.35 -0.88
N VAL A 10 -8.41 11.70 -0.19
CA VAL A 10 -9.46 10.92 -0.83
C VAL A 10 -10.77 11.25 -0.14
N GLY A 11 -11.79 11.56 -0.92
CA GLY A 11 -13.09 11.91 -0.36
C GLY A 11 -13.06 13.17 0.49
N GLY A 12 -12.14 14.08 0.21
CA GLY A 12 -12.03 15.34 0.95
C GLY A 12 -11.27 15.26 2.27
N ALA A 13 -10.67 14.11 2.57
CA ALA A 13 -9.92 13.92 3.81
C ALA A 13 -8.56 13.28 3.50
N ARG A 14 -7.59 13.57 4.35
CA ARG A 14 -6.27 12.96 4.25
C ARG A 14 -6.29 11.60 4.94
N HIS A 15 -5.72 10.61 4.28
CA HIS A 15 -5.62 9.26 4.80
C HIS A 15 -4.16 8.84 4.88
N THR A 16 -3.83 7.97 5.82
CA THR A 16 -2.46 7.46 5.95
C THR A 16 -2.44 6.00 5.54
N VAL A 17 -1.59 5.70 4.57
CA VAL A 17 -1.39 4.33 4.07
C VAL A 17 0.08 3.99 4.24
N VAL A 18 0.36 2.86 4.88
CA VAL A 18 1.74 2.41 5.15
C VAL A 18 1.91 0.99 4.67
N VAL A 19 3.01 0.72 3.99
CA VAL A 19 3.42 -0.64 3.67
C VAL A 19 4.78 -0.87 4.32
N ARG A 20 4.90 -1.97 5.06
CA ARG A 20 6.15 -2.44 5.63
C ARG A 20 6.46 -3.80 5.03
N TRP A 21 7.72 -4.03 4.68
CA TRP A 21 8.07 -5.30 4.08
C TRP A 21 9.47 -5.73 4.45
N GLU A 22 9.70 -7.04 4.35
CA GLU A 22 11.02 -7.64 4.53
C GLU A 22 11.79 -7.55 3.22
N PRO A 23 12.98 -6.93 3.18
CA PRO A 23 13.68 -6.72 1.91
C PRO A 23 14.07 -7.99 1.18
N SER A 24 14.31 -9.09 1.89
CA SER A 24 14.75 -10.32 1.25
C SER A 24 13.61 -11.13 0.65
N THR A 25 12.42 -11.08 1.22
CA THR A 25 11.28 -11.89 0.81
C THR A 25 10.09 -11.10 0.30
N PHE A 26 10.05 -9.80 0.60
CA PHE A 26 8.90 -8.91 0.37
C PHE A 26 7.65 -9.28 1.16
N ALA A 27 7.78 -10.20 2.14
CA ALA A 27 6.71 -10.43 3.09
C ALA A 27 6.42 -9.14 3.84
N GLY A 28 5.16 -8.81 4.05
CA GLY A 28 4.85 -7.53 4.65
C GLY A 28 3.41 -7.34 5.06
N GLU A 29 3.08 -6.09 5.32
CA GLU A 29 1.75 -5.71 5.76
C GLU A 29 1.35 -4.36 5.18
N LEU A 30 0.05 -4.20 4.98
CA LEU A 30 -0.60 -2.96 4.57
C LEU A 30 -1.37 -2.41 5.75
N VAL A 31 -1.05 -1.19 6.14
CA VAL A 31 -1.67 -0.50 7.27
C VAL A 31 -2.40 0.73 6.75
N VAL A 32 -3.67 0.85 7.08
CA VAL A 32 -4.48 2.00 6.69
C VAL A 32 -5.06 2.62 7.96
N GLU A 33 -4.81 3.91 8.16
CA GLU A 33 -5.28 4.65 9.33
C GLU A 33 -4.88 3.95 10.64
N GLY A 34 -3.67 3.39 10.68
CA GLY A 34 -3.15 2.72 11.86
C GLY A 34 -3.62 1.29 12.05
N ALA A 35 -4.46 0.77 11.19
CA ALA A 35 -4.96 -0.60 11.29
C ALA A 35 -4.36 -1.47 10.18
N VAL A 36 -3.87 -2.65 10.55
CA VAL A 36 -3.39 -3.64 9.58
C VAL A 36 -4.60 -4.25 8.89
N ILE A 37 -4.72 -4.02 7.58
CA ILE A 37 -5.86 -4.54 6.82
C ILE A 37 -5.49 -5.73 5.93
N GLN A 38 -4.21 -5.95 5.68
CA GLN A 38 -3.75 -7.03 4.82
C GLN A 38 -2.32 -7.40 5.19
N THR A 39 -2.04 -8.71 5.20
CA THR A 39 -0.66 -9.21 5.33
C THR A 39 -0.40 -10.20 4.21
N TRP A 40 0.87 -10.38 3.87
CA TRP A 40 1.28 -11.40 2.91
C TRP A 40 2.61 -11.95 3.34
N GLY A 41 2.79 -13.26 3.10
CA GLY A 41 4.02 -13.95 3.43
C GLY A 41 4.81 -14.24 2.17
N GLY A 42 6.13 -14.24 2.30
CA GLY A 42 7.01 -14.64 1.22
C GLY A 42 6.82 -13.83 -0.05
N ARG A 43 6.98 -14.48 -1.18
CA ARG A 43 6.89 -13.83 -2.47
C ARG A 43 5.47 -13.34 -2.74
N MET A 44 5.36 -12.09 -3.06
CA MET A 44 4.13 -11.55 -3.58
C MET A 44 4.07 -11.92 -5.05
N ALA A 45 3.52 -13.10 -5.32
CA ALA A 45 3.53 -13.69 -6.65
C ALA A 45 2.19 -13.52 -7.32
N GLY A 46 1.68 -12.44 -7.47
CA GLY A 46 0.37 -12.29 -8.04
C GLY A 46 0.05 -10.86 -8.39
N PRO A 47 -1.20 -10.63 -8.71
CA PRO A 47 -1.64 -9.29 -9.03
C PRO A 47 -1.55 -8.38 -7.82
N ASP A 48 -1.78 -7.09 -8.06
CA ASP A 48 -1.78 -6.08 -7.04
C ASP A 48 -2.73 -6.44 -5.90
N ILE A 49 -2.39 -6.00 -4.69
CA ILE A 49 -3.31 -6.10 -3.57
C ILE A 49 -4.31 -4.96 -3.69
N LYS A 50 -5.59 -5.30 -3.77
CA LYS A 50 -6.66 -4.33 -3.95
C LYS A 50 -7.41 -4.11 -2.65
N PHE A 51 -7.80 -2.87 -2.41
CA PHE A 51 -8.57 -2.50 -1.23
C PHE A 51 -9.38 -1.25 -1.53
N GLU A 52 -10.15 -0.78 -0.57
CA GLU A 52 -10.88 0.47 -0.69
C GLU A 52 -10.34 1.49 0.30
N LEU A 53 -10.28 2.74 -0.13
CA LEU A 53 -9.86 3.85 0.70
C LEU A 53 -10.93 4.93 0.59
N ALA A 54 -11.67 5.15 1.67
CA ALA A 54 -12.79 6.10 1.72
C ALA A 54 -13.80 5.84 0.58
N GLY A 55 -14.08 4.56 0.27
CA GLY A 55 -15.00 4.19 -0.78
C GLY A 55 -14.43 4.23 -2.19
N HIS A 56 -13.16 4.60 -2.35
CA HIS A 56 -12.50 4.65 -3.64
C HIS A 56 -11.64 3.40 -3.85
N PRO A 57 -11.61 2.84 -5.06
CA PRO A 57 -10.76 1.69 -5.32
C PRO A 57 -9.28 2.08 -5.22
N ALA A 58 -8.52 1.27 -4.51
CA ALA A 58 -7.10 1.49 -4.31
C ALA A 58 -6.36 0.18 -4.47
N SER A 59 -5.07 0.27 -4.73
CA SER A 59 -4.23 -0.92 -4.84
C SER A 59 -2.78 -0.58 -4.53
N ILE A 60 -2.04 -1.59 -4.06
CA ILE A 60 -0.59 -1.49 -3.99
C ILE A 60 0.01 -2.48 -4.97
N ARG A 61 1.08 -2.05 -5.61
CA ARG A 61 1.79 -2.85 -6.61
C ARG A 61 3.24 -2.98 -6.22
N LYS A 62 3.75 -4.20 -6.25
CA LYS A 62 5.18 -4.44 -6.00
C LYS A 62 5.99 -3.90 -7.16
N THR A 63 7.08 -3.22 -6.83
CA THR A 63 8.06 -2.74 -7.80
C THR A 63 9.44 -3.29 -7.45
N PRO A 64 10.44 -3.17 -8.32
CA PRO A 64 11.80 -3.61 -7.98
C PRO A 64 12.38 -2.95 -6.73
N THR A 65 11.91 -1.78 -6.35
CA THR A 65 12.44 -1.03 -5.22
C THR A 65 11.49 -0.95 -4.03
N GLY A 66 10.33 -1.58 -4.11
CA GLY A 66 9.36 -1.54 -3.02
C GLY A 66 7.93 -1.66 -3.52
N PHE A 67 7.10 -0.70 -3.16
CA PHE A 67 5.69 -0.71 -3.51
C PHE A 67 5.22 0.67 -3.94
N ASP A 68 4.25 0.69 -4.84
CA ASP A 68 3.54 1.91 -5.24
C ASP A 68 2.08 1.81 -4.84
N LEU A 69 1.49 2.95 -4.50
CA LEU A 69 0.06 3.06 -4.18
C LEU A 69 -0.65 3.74 -5.34
N PHE A 70 -1.79 3.17 -5.70
CA PHE A 70 -2.69 3.76 -6.69
C PHE A 70 -4.06 3.96 -6.05
N VAL A 71 -4.67 5.10 -6.28
CA VAL A 71 -6.04 5.40 -5.89
C VAL A 71 -6.76 5.89 -7.13
N ASP A 72 -7.91 5.29 -7.44
CA ASP A 72 -8.66 5.60 -8.67
C ASP A 72 -7.77 5.47 -9.92
N ARG A 73 -6.85 4.49 -9.91
CA ARG A 73 -5.89 4.23 -10.99
C ARG A 73 -4.80 5.29 -11.13
N GLU A 74 -4.72 6.25 -10.24
CA GLU A 74 -3.68 7.26 -10.25
C GLU A 74 -2.61 6.93 -9.22
N LYS A 75 -1.34 7.02 -9.63
CA LYS A 75 -0.23 6.78 -8.73
C LYS A 75 -0.13 7.91 -7.71
N VAL A 76 -0.01 7.53 -6.44
CA VAL A 76 0.14 8.47 -5.33
C VAL A 76 1.62 8.60 -4.99
N ARG A 77 2.08 9.83 -4.79
CA ARG A 77 3.46 10.05 -4.34
C ARG A 77 3.60 9.64 -2.89
N TYR A 78 4.70 8.98 -2.58
CA TYR A 78 5.02 8.64 -1.20
C TYR A 78 5.89 9.75 -0.56
N GLN A 79 5.92 9.73 0.74
CA GLN A 79 6.76 10.64 1.52
C GLN A 79 8.20 10.18 1.57
#